data_6ccbe340d8a8bc4fffe7b1a546fc505c
#
_entry.id   6ccbe340d8a8bc4fffe7b1a546fc505c
#
_cell.length_a   1.000
_cell.length_b   1.000
_cell.length_c   1.000
_cell.angle_alpha   90.00
_cell.angle_beta   90.00
_cell.angle_gamma   90.00
#
_symmetry.space_group_name_H-M   'P 1'
#
loop_
_entity.id
_entity.type
_entity.pdbx_description
1 polymer ?
#
loop_
_entity_poly.entity_id
_entity_poly.type
_entity_poly.pdbx_seq_one_letter_code
_entity_poly.pdbx_strand_id
1 'polypeptide(L)'
;ELFGYDNDRSKKVEMLAARINDMNRQNNGKDVSMDSCLSLAREALIEFPGNETLTMALASALYNAGYVRRGEHHIVDADGYSIYDTERHKRYPEWQEAIKLYEKLLQTIQDGKLRQKAVTELSQLYKNIGEHEKAMRLAESAPDLTASKPFLRINAFDGKSAVAAGGEALLETVQKSAELMVQIILADGTIQPQAAAEQLQHIEDIFTLICSEQCYGINLGLLSCIQMLRSYYLWLADQKGEAFFALDKALSHAGQLDELRGSTEEYYISPLLHYVRIN
;
A
#
# COMPACT_ATOMS: atom_id res chain seq x y z
N GLU A 1 -35.90 21.98 11.89
CA GLU A 1 -35.28 22.46 10.59
C GLU A 1 -33.76 22.49 10.66
N LEU A 2 -33.12 22.96 11.77
CA LEU A 2 -31.66 23.01 11.92
C LEU A 2 -30.99 21.62 11.86
N PHE A 3 -31.59 20.59 12.50
CA PHE A 3 -31.04 19.23 12.48
C PHE A 3 -31.15 18.54 11.09
N GLY A 4 -32.12 18.89 10.27
CA GLY A 4 -32.24 18.39 8.91
C GLY A 4 -31.15 18.93 7.98
N TYR A 5 -30.82 20.20 8.11
CA TYR A 5 -29.79 20.87 7.29
C TYR A 5 -28.38 20.32 7.55
N ASP A 6 -28.03 20.09 8.82
CA ASP A 6 -26.73 19.51 9.19
C ASP A 6 -26.58 18.07 8.70
N ASN A 7 -27.65 17.27 8.73
CA ASN A 7 -27.64 15.89 8.23
C ASN A 7 -27.44 15.82 6.70
N ASP A 8 -28.09 16.71 5.95
CA ASP A 8 -27.95 16.78 4.50
C ASP A 8 -26.55 17.26 4.08
N ARG A 9 -25.97 18.18 4.84
CA ARG A 9 -24.59 18.64 4.64
C ARG A 9 -23.57 17.54 4.91
N SER A 10 -23.73 16.79 6.00
CA SER A 10 -22.86 15.65 6.32
C SER A 10 -22.93 14.57 5.24
N LYS A 11 -24.13 14.19 4.81
CA LYS A 11 -24.33 13.22 3.72
C LYS A 11 -23.66 13.68 2.41
N LYS A 12 -23.77 14.97 2.07
CA LYS A 12 -23.12 15.51 0.87
C LYS A 12 -21.60 15.40 0.95
N VAL A 13 -21.01 15.71 2.10
CA VAL A 13 -19.57 15.53 2.35
C VAL A 13 -19.14 14.08 2.18
N GLU A 14 -19.88 13.15 2.78
CA GLU A 14 -19.59 11.71 2.66
C GLU A 14 -19.69 11.22 1.21
N MET A 15 -20.70 11.63 0.46
CA MET A 15 -20.86 11.30 -0.96
C MET A 15 -19.71 11.87 -1.81
N LEU A 16 -19.31 13.11 -1.58
CA LEU A 16 -18.19 13.73 -2.29
C LEU A 16 -16.87 13.03 -1.96
N ALA A 17 -16.60 12.75 -0.69
CA ALA A 17 -15.41 12.02 -0.27
C ALA A 17 -15.35 10.60 -0.86
N ALA A 18 -16.46 9.88 -0.84
CA ALA A 18 -16.56 8.56 -1.47
C ALA A 18 -16.26 8.63 -2.96
N ARG A 19 -16.86 9.57 -3.68
CA ARG A 19 -16.62 9.76 -5.12
C ARG A 19 -15.16 10.11 -5.44
N ILE A 20 -14.54 11.02 -4.66
CA ILE A 20 -13.12 11.37 -4.83
C ILE A 20 -12.24 10.14 -4.59
N ASN A 21 -12.51 9.37 -3.53
CA ASN A 21 -11.76 8.15 -3.23
C ASN A 21 -11.93 7.07 -4.31
N ASP A 22 -13.12 6.93 -4.91
CA ASP A 22 -13.36 6.00 -6.01
C ASP A 22 -12.59 6.41 -7.26
N MET A 23 -12.63 7.71 -7.63
CA MET A 23 -11.84 8.24 -8.73
C MET A 23 -10.33 8.07 -8.48
N ASN A 24 -9.87 8.30 -7.25
CA ASN A 24 -8.48 8.10 -6.88
C ASN A 24 -8.05 6.63 -7.03
N ARG A 25 -8.89 5.66 -6.62
CA ARG A 25 -8.65 4.22 -6.82
C ARG A 25 -8.58 3.82 -8.29
N GLN A 26 -9.40 4.42 -9.17
CA GLN A 26 -9.35 4.17 -10.61
C GLN A 26 -8.04 4.63 -11.25
N ASN A 27 -7.36 5.60 -10.63
CA ASN A 27 -6.05 6.08 -11.05
C ASN A 27 -4.88 5.27 -10.45
N ASN A 28 -5.11 4.15 -9.78
CA ASN A 28 -4.06 3.37 -9.18
C ASN A 28 -3.12 2.76 -10.24
N GLY A 29 -1.87 3.19 -10.25
CA GLY A 29 -0.82 2.75 -11.18
C GLY A 29 -0.93 3.32 -12.60
N LYS A 30 -1.96 4.13 -12.93
CA LYS A 30 -2.13 4.76 -14.23
C LYS A 30 -2.98 6.03 -14.12
N ASP A 31 -2.54 7.13 -14.75
CA ASP A 31 -3.35 8.36 -14.83
C ASP A 31 -4.49 8.18 -15.85
N VAL A 32 -5.69 7.92 -15.37
CA VAL A 32 -6.90 7.79 -16.18
C VAL A 32 -7.68 9.11 -16.18
N SER A 33 -7.80 9.73 -15.00
CA SER A 33 -8.64 10.93 -14.80
C SER A 33 -8.22 11.72 -13.55
N MET A 34 -6.92 11.73 -13.23
CA MET A 34 -6.40 12.35 -12.00
C MET A 34 -6.70 13.85 -11.93
N ASP A 35 -6.67 14.58 -13.05
CA ASP A 35 -7.03 16.00 -13.05
C ASP A 35 -8.49 16.22 -12.64
N SER A 36 -9.41 15.39 -13.11
CA SER A 36 -10.83 15.47 -12.72
C SER A 36 -11.02 15.12 -11.24
N CYS A 37 -10.26 14.14 -10.71
CA CYS A 37 -10.26 13.77 -9.31
C CYS A 37 -9.79 14.95 -8.43
N LEU A 38 -8.66 15.55 -8.77
CA LEU A 38 -8.10 16.67 -8.02
C LEU A 38 -8.99 17.93 -8.11
N SER A 39 -9.60 18.21 -9.29
CA SER A 39 -10.54 19.32 -9.46
C SER A 39 -11.77 19.14 -8.58
N LEU A 40 -12.39 17.96 -8.62
CA LEU A 40 -13.53 17.66 -7.75
C LEU A 40 -13.20 17.81 -6.26
N ALA A 41 -12.03 17.35 -5.83
CA ALA A 41 -11.61 17.47 -4.44
C ALA A 41 -11.40 18.94 -4.01
N ARG A 42 -10.82 19.76 -4.89
CA ARG A 42 -10.64 21.19 -4.63
C ARG A 42 -11.97 21.95 -4.62
N GLU A 43 -12.87 21.66 -5.55
CA GLU A 43 -14.22 22.24 -5.58
C GLU A 43 -15.01 21.88 -4.31
N ALA A 44 -14.94 20.62 -3.87
CA ALA A 44 -15.56 20.20 -2.63
C ALA A 44 -15.03 20.97 -1.40
N LEU A 45 -13.73 21.28 -1.35
CA LEU A 45 -13.15 22.08 -0.28
C LEU A 45 -13.48 23.57 -0.36
N ILE A 46 -13.79 24.09 -1.55
CA ILE A 46 -14.36 25.45 -1.69
C ILE A 46 -15.77 25.49 -1.10
N GLU A 47 -16.59 24.47 -1.33
CA GLU A 47 -17.95 24.39 -0.80
C GLU A 47 -17.96 24.07 0.72
N PHE A 48 -17.02 23.24 1.19
CA PHE A 48 -16.92 22.81 2.58
C PHE A 48 -15.52 23.13 3.16
N PRO A 49 -15.19 24.40 3.41
CA PRO A 49 -13.88 24.81 3.86
C PRO A 49 -13.50 24.16 5.20
N GLY A 50 -12.29 23.64 5.31
CA GLY A 50 -11.77 23.05 6.55
C GLY A 50 -12.35 21.67 6.90
N ASN A 51 -13.14 21.05 6.02
CA ASN A 51 -13.64 19.70 6.27
C ASN A 51 -12.51 18.68 6.24
N GLU A 52 -12.31 17.96 7.33
CA GLU A 52 -11.19 17.02 7.51
C GLU A 52 -11.27 15.83 6.53
N THR A 53 -12.47 15.28 6.31
CA THR A 53 -12.68 14.14 5.40
C THR A 53 -12.34 14.50 3.95
N LEU A 54 -12.76 15.66 3.49
CA LEU A 54 -12.45 16.16 2.14
C LEU A 54 -10.99 16.56 2.00
N THR A 55 -10.40 17.16 3.05
CA THR A 55 -8.97 17.46 3.08
C THR A 55 -8.13 16.19 2.99
N MET A 56 -8.53 15.14 3.72
CA MET A 56 -7.90 13.82 3.63
C MET A 56 -8.03 13.22 2.22
N ALA A 57 -9.21 13.33 1.61
CA ALA A 57 -9.44 12.81 0.24
C ALA A 57 -8.55 13.53 -0.80
N LEU A 58 -8.42 14.87 -0.71
CA LEU A 58 -7.51 15.63 -1.58
C LEU A 58 -6.05 15.26 -1.34
N ALA A 59 -5.62 15.16 -0.07
CA ALA A 59 -4.25 14.81 0.27
C ALA A 59 -3.87 13.41 -0.24
N SER A 60 -4.76 12.41 -0.09
CA SER A 60 -4.58 11.06 -0.63
C SER A 60 -4.56 11.04 -2.17
N ALA A 61 -5.38 11.86 -2.83
CA ALA A 61 -5.37 11.97 -4.29
C ALA A 61 -4.05 12.60 -4.79
N LEU A 62 -3.53 13.62 -4.11
CA LEU A 62 -2.22 14.22 -4.41
C LEU A 62 -1.05 13.26 -4.14
N TYR A 63 -1.12 12.51 -3.04
CA TYR A 63 -0.18 11.43 -2.74
C TYR A 63 -0.07 10.45 -3.91
N ASN A 64 -1.20 9.93 -4.38
CA ASN A 64 -1.27 9.02 -5.51
C ASN A 64 -0.85 9.69 -6.83
N ALA A 65 -1.25 10.94 -7.07
CA ALA A 65 -0.91 11.70 -8.27
C ALA A 65 0.61 11.80 -8.49
N GLY A 66 1.36 12.00 -7.42
CA GLY A 66 2.82 12.02 -7.49
C GLY A 66 3.41 10.70 -7.98
N TYR A 67 2.93 9.56 -7.49
CA TYR A 67 3.34 8.24 -7.96
C TYR A 67 2.93 7.99 -9.41
N VAL A 68 1.69 8.26 -9.74
CA VAL A 68 1.11 7.93 -11.05
C VAL A 68 1.71 8.77 -12.18
N ARG A 69 1.97 10.06 -11.92
CA ARG A 69 2.44 11.00 -12.92
C ARG A 69 3.96 11.07 -13.05
N ARG A 70 4.65 10.87 -11.93
CA ARG A 70 6.10 11.10 -11.89
C ARG A 70 6.90 9.85 -11.60
N GLY A 71 6.25 8.82 -11.08
CA GLY A 71 6.89 7.57 -10.68
C GLY A 71 7.68 7.69 -9.39
N GLU A 72 8.10 6.56 -8.90
CA GLU A 72 9.02 6.40 -7.79
C GLU A 72 10.41 6.12 -8.36
N HIS A 73 11.42 6.84 -7.89
CA HIS A 73 12.78 6.73 -8.40
C HIS A 73 13.74 6.35 -7.30
N HIS A 74 14.62 5.43 -7.64
CA HIS A 74 15.66 4.94 -6.75
C HIS A 74 17.04 5.16 -7.38
N ILE A 75 18.02 5.32 -6.52
CA ILE A 75 19.45 5.33 -6.86
C ILE A 75 20.15 4.30 -6.00
N VAL A 76 21.33 3.86 -6.40
CA VAL A 76 22.16 2.97 -5.60
C VAL A 76 23.16 3.84 -4.84
N ASP A 77 23.24 3.67 -3.53
CA ASP A 77 24.20 4.38 -2.69
C ASP A 77 25.63 3.76 -2.79
N ALA A 78 26.57 4.35 -2.05
CA ALA A 78 27.98 3.92 -2.08
C ALA A 78 28.20 2.51 -1.51
N ASP A 79 27.29 2.04 -0.66
CA ASP A 79 27.32 0.73 -0.01
C ASP A 79 26.55 -0.34 -0.79
N GLY A 80 25.93 0.03 -1.92
CA GLY A 80 25.19 -0.88 -2.81
C GLY A 80 23.71 -0.99 -2.51
N TYR A 81 23.17 -0.22 -1.56
CA TYR A 81 21.72 -0.26 -1.23
C TYR A 81 20.89 0.61 -2.18
N SER A 82 19.71 0.13 -2.50
CA SER A 82 18.73 0.92 -3.24
C SER A 82 18.03 1.90 -2.30
N ILE A 83 18.25 3.19 -2.54
CA ILE A 83 17.65 4.29 -1.78
C ILE A 83 16.81 5.18 -2.68
N TYR A 84 15.88 5.95 -2.10
CA TYR A 84 15.06 6.90 -2.85
C TYR A 84 15.90 8.04 -3.43
N ASP A 85 15.62 8.44 -4.68
CA ASP A 85 16.14 9.70 -5.26
C ASP A 85 15.41 10.90 -4.63
N THR A 86 15.82 11.23 -3.41
CA THR A 86 15.17 12.24 -2.58
C THR A 86 15.24 13.64 -3.20
N GLU A 87 16.33 13.96 -3.93
CA GLU A 87 16.48 15.25 -4.58
C GLU A 87 15.49 15.44 -5.75
N ARG A 88 15.17 14.35 -6.44
CA ARG A 88 14.14 14.34 -7.46
C ARG A 88 12.75 14.41 -6.84
N HIS A 89 12.47 13.60 -5.82
CA HIS A 89 11.18 13.51 -5.16
C HIS A 89 10.78 14.81 -4.44
N LYS A 90 11.72 15.54 -3.86
CA LYS A 90 11.50 16.88 -3.28
C LYS A 90 10.87 17.89 -4.26
N ARG A 91 11.01 17.66 -5.56
CA ARG A 91 10.51 18.57 -6.60
C ARG A 91 9.08 18.25 -7.06
N TYR A 92 8.47 17.19 -6.55
CA TYR A 92 7.10 16.80 -6.95
C TYR A 92 6.07 17.72 -6.29
N PRO A 93 5.40 18.62 -7.07
CA PRO A 93 4.47 19.59 -6.50
C PRO A 93 3.27 18.90 -5.82
N GLU A 94 2.83 17.77 -6.35
CA GLU A 94 1.75 16.98 -5.78
C GLU A 94 2.10 16.51 -4.36
N TRP A 95 3.30 15.99 -4.15
CA TRP A 95 3.76 15.54 -2.84
C TRP A 95 4.00 16.70 -1.87
N GLN A 96 4.51 17.84 -2.38
CA GLN A 96 4.68 19.04 -1.56
C GLN A 96 3.34 19.61 -1.04
N GLU A 97 2.31 19.58 -1.91
CA GLU A 97 0.96 19.98 -1.51
C GLU A 97 0.35 18.97 -0.52
N ALA A 98 0.47 17.65 -0.80
CA ALA A 98 -0.01 16.59 0.08
C ALA A 98 0.59 16.67 1.49
N ILE A 99 1.91 16.86 1.59
CA ILE A 99 2.60 17.00 2.88
C ILE A 99 2.01 18.14 3.70
N LYS A 100 1.84 19.33 3.11
CA LYS A 100 1.26 20.47 3.80
C LYS A 100 -0.17 20.21 4.29
N LEU A 101 -0.97 19.51 3.50
CA LEU A 101 -2.33 19.14 3.88
C LEU A 101 -2.35 18.14 5.03
N TYR A 102 -1.49 17.10 4.99
CA TYR A 102 -1.37 16.13 6.07
C TYR A 102 -0.83 16.75 7.36
N GLU A 103 0.22 17.59 7.29
CA GLU A 103 0.76 18.31 8.45
C GLU A 103 -0.32 19.15 9.14
N LYS A 104 -1.11 19.88 8.35
CA LYS A 104 -2.23 20.67 8.86
C LYS A 104 -3.33 19.79 9.45
N LEU A 105 -3.69 18.72 8.75
CA LEU A 105 -4.74 17.78 9.16
C LEU A 105 -4.40 17.12 10.50
N LEU A 106 -3.16 16.69 10.70
CA LEU A 106 -2.71 16.03 11.93
C LEU A 106 -2.78 16.92 13.18
N GLN A 107 -2.89 18.25 13.02
CA GLN A 107 -3.06 19.18 14.13
C GLN A 107 -4.51 19.25 14.62
N THR A 108 -5.50 18.96 13.79
CA THR A 108 -6.92 19.16 14.07
C THR A 108 -7.73 17.87 14.12
N ILE A 109 -7.31 16.85 13.38
CA ILE A 109 -8.09 15.63 13.15
C ILE A 109 -8.36 14.86 14.44
N GLN A 110 -9.64 14.60 14.70
CA GLN A 110 -10.13 13.83 15.85
C GLN A 110 -10.46 12.37 15.48
N ASP A 111 -10.81 12.11 14.21
CA ASP A 111 -11.10 10.73 13.77
C ASP A 111 -9.84 9.88 13.74
N GLY A 112 -9.82 8.83 14.58
CA GLY A 112 -8.65 7.96 14.73
C GLY A 112 -8.27 7.19 13.45
N LYS A 113 -9.25 6.84 12.59
CA LYS A 113 -8.98 6.11 11.33
C LYS A 113 -8.36 7.05 10.29
N LEU A 114 -8.93 8.24 10.15
CA LEU A 114 -8.39 9.26 9.25
C LEU A 114 -7.00 9.70 9.71
N ARG A 115 -6.81 9.84 11.04
CA ARG A 115 -5.50 10.16 11.62
C ARG A 115 -4.47 9.09 11.29
N GLN A 116 -4.79 7.80 11.50
CA GLN A 116 -3.87 6.71 11.20
C GLN A 116 -3.51 6.66 9.71
N LYS A 117 -4.48 6.88 8.84
CA LYS A 117 -4.23 6.97 7.39
C LYS A 117 -3.29 8.14 7.05
N ALA A 118 -3.52 9.33 7.63
CA ALA A 118 -2.67 10.50 7.43
C ALA A 118 -1.23 10.25 7.92
N VAL A 119 -1.06 9.61 9.07
CA VAL A 119 0.26 9.21 9.60
C VAL A 119 0.97 8.28 8.63
N THR A 120 0.29 7.25 8.12
CA THR A 120 0.87 6.28 7.20
C THR A 120 1.34 6.93 5.90
N GLU A 121 0.45 7.69 5.23
CA GLU A 121 0.76 8.32 3.95
C GLU A 121 1.82 9.44 4.08
N LEU A 122 1.76 10.24 5.16
CA LEU A 122 2.76 11.28 5.42
C LEU A 122 4.13 10.69 5.77
N SER A 123 4.18 9.63 6.58
CA SER A 123 5.44 8.94 6.89
C SER A 123 6.14 8.43 5.62
N GLN A 124 5.37 7.85 4.69
CA GLN A 124 5.90 7.41 3.41
C GLN A 124 6.42 8.59 2.56
N LEU A 125 5.68 9.71 2.52
CA LEU A 125 6.14 10.91 1.80
C LEU A 125 7.42 11.48 2.40
N TYR A 126 7.52 11.55 3.72
CA TYR A 126 8.76 12.00 4.38
C TYR A 126 9.95 11.10 4.06
N LYS A 127 9.75 9.77 4.04
CA LYS A 127 10.77 8.82 3.60
C LYS A 127 11.20 9.11 2.15
N ASN A 128 10.22 9.28 1.25
CA ASN A 128 10.48 9.50 -0.18
C ASN A 128 11.28 10.78 -0.45
N ILE A 129 11.08 11.82 0.36
CA ILE A 129 11.81 13.10 0.24
C ILE A 129 13.02 13.21 1.17
N GLY A 130 13.40 12.14 1.87
CA GLY A 130 14.58 12.10 2.74
C GLY A 130 14.44 12.79 4.09
N GLU A 131 13.22 13.09 4.54
CA GLU A 131 12.93 13.66 5.86
C GLU A 131 12.80 12.55 6.92
N HIS A 132 13.83 11.71 7.05
CA HIS A 132 13.81 10.48 7.86
C HIS A 132 13.47 10.72 9.33
N GLU A 133 13.98 11.81 9.93
CA GLU A 133 13.66 12.13 11.32
C GLU A 133 12.16 12.44 11.53
N LYS A 134 11.51 13.08 10.55
CA LYS A 134 10.08 13.33 10.60
C LYS A 134 9.28 12.04 10.42
N ALA A 135 9.70 11.18 9.48
CA ALA A 135 9.10 9.86 9.29
C ALA A 135 9.19 9.02 10.57
N MET A 136 10.37 8.99 11.22
CA MET A 136 10.58 8.27 12.48
C MET A 136 9.68 8.79 13.60
N ARG A 137 9.59 10.11 13.78
CA ARG A 137 8.68 10.69 14.79
C ARG A 137 7.22 10.32 14.58
N LEU A 138 6.77 10.18 13.34
CA LEU A 138 5.42 9.68 13.04
C LEU A 138 5.29 8.19 13.37
N ALA A 139 6.30 7.39 13.05
CA ALA A 139 6.31 5.97 13.38
C ALA A 139 6.21 5.74 14.90
N GLU A 140 6.97 6.49 15.70
CA GLU A 140 6.91 6.44 17.17
C GLU A 140 5.53 6.83 17.75
N SER A 141 4.71 7.55 17.00
CA SER A 141 3.35 7.90 17.39
C SER A 141 2.30 6.84 17.05
N ALA A 142 2.68 5.81 16.30
CA ALA A 142 1.78 4.73 15.91
C ALA A 142 1.66 3.67 17.03
N PRO A 143 0.53 2.93 17.11
CA PRO A 143 0.40 1.81 18.04
C PRO A 143 1.39 0.70 17.73
N ASP A 144 1.91 0.05 18.78
CA ASP A 144 2.68 -1.19 18.64
C ASP A 144 1.87 -2.30 17.97
N LEU A 145 2.56 -3.27 17.36
CA LEU A 145 1.92 -4.39 16.68
C LEU A 145 0.93 -5.13 17.59
N THR A 146 1.29 -5.34 18.86
CA THR A 146 0.45 -6.03 19.86
C THR A 146 -0.80 -5.23 20.24
N ALA A 147 -0.77 -3.90 20.09
CA ALA A 147 -1.91 -3.01 20.29
C ALA A 147 -2.69 -2.76 18.98
N SER A 148 -2.33 -3.42 17.91
CA SER A 148 -3.03 -3.31 16.62
C SER A 148 -4.39 -4.01 16.65
N LYS A 149 -5.30 -3.55 15.79
CA LYS A 149 -6.67 -4.09 15.72
C LYS A 149 -6.75 -5.62 15.56
N PRO A 150 -5.93 -6.30 14.72
CA PRO A 150 -5.96 -7.75 14.60
C PRO A 150 -5.70 -8.45 15.94
N PHE A 151 -4.65 -8.03 16.65
CA PHE A 151 -4.29 -8.64 17.93
C PHE A 151 -5.29 -8.35 19.06
N LEU A 152 -5.83 -7.13 19.12
CA LEU A 152 -6.87 -6.79 20.10
C LEU A 152 -8.18 -7.57 19.85
N ARG A 153 -8.51 -7.87 18.59
CA ARG A 153 -9.68 -8.72 18.26
C ARG A 153 -9.53 -10.14 18.78
N ILE A 154 -8.33 -10.74 18.72
CA ILE A 154 -8.09 -12.07 19.27
C ILE A 154 -8.42 -12.08 20.78
N ASN A 155 -7.96 -11.06 21.50
CA ASN A 155 -8.17 -10.93 22.94
C ASN A 155 -9.63 -10.62 23.34
N ALA A 156 -10.44 -10.19 22.38
CA ALA A 156 -11.86 -9.86 22.60
C ALA A 156 -12.81 -11.07 22.46
N PHE A 157 -12.31 -12.22 22.03
CA PHE A 157 -13.11 -13.40 21.75
C PHE A 157 -12.58 -14.66 22.46
N ASP A 158 -13.48 -15.64 22.62
CA ASP A 158 -13.17 -16.98 23.10
C ASP A 158 -13.66 -18.05 22.12
N GLY A 159 -13.19 -19.28 22.26
CA GLY A 159 -13.63 -20.45 21.51
C GLY A 159 -13.49 -20.28 19.99
N LYS A 160 -14.54 -20.66 19.25
CA LYS A 160 -14.54 -20.63 17.78
C LYS A 160 -14.29 -19.24 17.21
N SER A 161 -14.80 -18.20 17.86
CA SER A 161 -14.60 -16.80 17.39
C SER A 161 -13.15 -16.34 17.58
N ALA A 162 -12.49 -16.76 18.65
CA ALA A 162 -11.07 -16.50 18.85
C ALA A 162 -10.20 -17.20 17.81
N VAL A 163 -10.52 -18.46 17.45
CA VAL A 163 -9.83 -19.19 16.37
C VAL A 163 -9.97 -18.47 15.03
N ALA A 164 -11.19 -18.04 14.68
CA ALA A 164 -11.43 -17.32 13.43
C ALA A 164 -10.67 -15.98 13.40
N ALA A 165 -10.75 -15.18 14.48
CA ALA A 165 -10.03 -13.90 14.58
C ALA A 165 -8.50 -14.11 14.55
N GLY A 166 -8.02 -15.20 15.16
CA GLY A 166 -6.60 -15.59 15.13
C GLY A 166 -6.13 -15.94 13.73
N GLY A 167 -6.94 -16.68 12.97
CA GLY A 167 -6.65 -17.00 11.56
C GLY A 167 -6.57 -15.77 10.66
N GLU A 168 -7.51 -14.84 10.80
CA GLU A 168 -7.49 -13.55 10.08
C GLU A 168 -6.23 -12.74 10.43
N ALA A 169 -5.91 -12.62 11.72
CA ALA A 169 -4.74 -11.89 12.18
C ALA A 169 -3.42 -12.53 11.72
N LEU A 170 -3.34 -13.87 11.72
CA LEU A 170 -2.19 -14.62 11.23
C LEU A 170 -1.96 -14.32 9.74
N LEU A 171 -3.00 -14.43 8.93
CA LEU A 171 -2.92 -14.19 7.49
C LEU A 171 -2.48 -12.75 7.18
N GLU A 172 -3.07 -11.76 7.86
CA GLU A 172 -2.70 -10.34 7.70
C GLU A 172 -1.24 -10.10 8.12
N THR A 173 -0.78 -10.71 9.22
CA THR A 173 0.59 -10.58 9.70
C THR A 173 1.59 -11.20 8.73
N VAL A 174 1.30 -12.41 8.21
CA VAL A 174 2.15 -13.08 7.21
C VAL A 174 2.21 -12.29 5.91
N GLN A 175 1.08 -11.75 5.46
CA GLN A 175 1.05 -10.89 4.28
C GLN A 175 1.98 -9.66 4.47
N LYS A 176 1.89 -8.97 5.60
CA LYS A 176 2.77 -7.82 5.89
C LYS A 176 4.24 -8.21 6.04
N SER A 177 4.52 -9.36 6.67
CA SER A 177 5.87 -9.89 6.75
C SER A 177 6.45 -10.21 5.37
N ALA A 178 5.65 -10.79 4.48
CA ALA A 178 6.04 -11.07 3.10
C ALA A 178 6.36 -9.78 2.32
N GLU A 179 5.51 -8.76 2.44
CA GLU A 179 5.74 -7.45 1.83
C GLU A 179 7.06 -6.82 2.34
N LEU A 180 7.34 -6.90 3.65
CA LEU A 180 8.59 -6.40 4.24
C LEU A 180 9.82 -7.18 3.75
N MET A 181 9.75 -8.52 3.67
CA MET A 181 10.86 -9.34 3.15
C MET A 181 11.18 -8.96 1.71
N VAL A 182 10.16 -8.79 0.86
CA VAL A 182 10.39 -8.35 -0.52
C VAL A 182 11.03 -6.96 -0.57
N GLN A 183 10.60 -6.02 0.26
CA GLN A 183 11.21 -4.69 0.34
C GLN A 183 12.68 -4.76 0.77
N ILE A 184 13.02 -5.61 1.74
CA ILE A 184 14.40 -5.83 2.19
C ILE A 184 15.25 -6.39 1.04
N ILE A 185 14.78 -7.44 0.35
CA ILE A 185 15.48 -8.08 -0.77
C ILE A 185 15.72 -7.06 -1.90
N LEU A 186 14.73 -6.22 -2.21
CA LEU A 186 14.85 -5.21 -3.26
C LEU A 186 15.76 -4.03 -2.87
N ALA A 187 15.81 -3.69 -1.57
CA ALA A 187 16.65 -2.62 -1.07
C ALA A 187 18.12 -3.04 -0.93
N ASP A 188 18.37 -4.32 -0.61
CA ASP A 188 19.72 -4.86 -0.43
C ASP A 188 20.35 -5.22 -1.78
N GLY A 189 21.01 -4.25 -2.42
CA GLY A 189 21.77 -4.48 -3.67
C GLY A 189 22.98 -5.39 -3.53
N THR A 190 23.32 -5.85 -2.32
CA THR A 190 24.46 -6.74 -2.05
C THR A 190 24.03 -8.21 -1.92
N ILE A 191 22.73 -8.49 -1.84
CA ILE A 191 22.22 -9.85 -1.70
C ILE A 191 22.60 -10.73 -2.89
N GLN A 192 23.07 -11.93 -2.61
CA GLN A 192 23.39 -12.88 -3.67
C GLN A 192 22.08 -13.36 -4.35
N PRO A 193 22.03 -13.43 -5.69
CA PRO A 193 20.79 -13.80 -6.41
C PRO A 193 20.19 -15.12 -5.95
N GLN A 194 21.01 -16.14 -5.69
CA GLN A 194 20.56 -17.43 -5.18
C GLN A 194 19.86 -17.29 -3.81
N ALA A 195 20.46 -16.55 -2.88
CA ALA A 195 19.90 -16.36 -1.55
C ALA A 195 18.57 -15.57 -1.60
N ALA A 196 18.47 -14.57 -2.48
CA ALA A 196 17.23 -13.85 -2.70
C ALA A 196 16.12 -14.76 -3.23
N ALA A 197 16.43 -15.62 -4.20
CA ALA A 197 15.46 -16.58 -4.75
C ALA A 197 14.97 -17.59 -3.70
N GLU A 198 15.86 -18.05 -2.82
CA GLU A 198 15.52 -18.97 -1.72
C GLU A 198 14.62 -18.28 -0.67
N GLN A 199 14.94 -17.04 -0.27
CA GLN A 199 14.09 -16.28 0.65
C GLN A 199 12.69 -16.03 0.08
N LEU A 200 12.58 -15.72 -1.21
CA LEU A 200 11.29 -15.54 -1.88
C LEU A 200 10.48 -16.85 -1.93
N GLN A 201 11.14 -18.02 -2.10
CA GLN A 201 10.46 -19.31 -2.03
C GLN A 201 9.88 -19.56 -0.63
N HIS A 202 10.64 -19.28 0.43
CA HIS A 202 10.15 -19.45 1.82
C HIS A 202 8.90 -18.64 2.15
N ILE A 203 8.74 -17.46 1.53
CA ILE A 203 7.49 -16.70 1.69
C ILE A 203 6.30 -17.51 1.17
N GLU A 204 6.40 -18.08 -0.02
CA GLU A 204 5.32 -18.89 -0.58
C GLU A 204 5.06 -20.16 0.23
N ASP A 205 6.11 -20.79 0.74
CA ASP A 205 5.99 -21.99 1.58
C ASP A 205 5.17 -21.70 2.84
N ILE A 206 5.34 -20.51 3.47
CA ILE A 206 4.53 -20.07 4.60
C ILE A 206 3.05 -19.93 4.21
N PHE A 207 2.75 -19.31 3.07
CA PHE A 207 1.36 -19.21 2.59
C PHE A 207 0.76 -20.59 2.32
N THR A 208 1.54 -21.52 1.76
CA THR A 208 1.12 -22.90 1.52
C THR A 208 0.80 -23.64 2.82
N LEU A 209 1.54 -23.38 3.90
CA LEU A 209 1.30 -23.98 5.21
C LEU A 209 0.03 -23.46 5.90
N ILE A 210 -0.30 -22.18 5.74
CA ILE A 210 -1.44 -21.55 6.44
C ILE A 210 -2.72 -21.54 5.61
N CYS A 211 -2.64 -21.59 4.29
CA CYS A 211 -3.78 -21.63 3.39
C CYS A 211 -4.10 -23.07 3.00
N SER A 212 -5.17 -23.63 3.57
CA SER A 212 -5.63 -24.97 3.21
C SER A 212 -6.04 -25.04 1.73
N GLU A 213 -5.72 -26.17 1.08
CA GLU A 213 -6.12 -26.49 -0.31
C GLU A 213 -5.73 -25.44 -1.37
N GLN A 214 -4.65 -24.69 -1.11
CA GLN A 214 -4.14 -23.63 -2.00
C GLN A 214 -5.17 -22.50 -2.24
N CYS A 215 -6.09 -22.29 -1.34
CA CYS A 215 -7.06 -21.21 -1.40
C CYS A 215 -6.42 -19.88 -0.95
N TYR A 216 -5.61 -19.26 -1.79
CA TYR A 216 -4.86 -18.04 -1.47
C TYR A 216 -5.69 -16.75 -1.55
N GLY A 217 -6.86 -16.79 -2.20
CA GLY A 217 -7.75 -15.64 -2.33
C GLY A 217 -7.05 -14.41 -2.90
N ILE A 218 -7.21 -13.27 -2.23
CA ILE A 218 -6.59 -11.99 -2.63
C ILE A 218 -5.05 -12.01 -2.62
N ASN A 219 -4.43 -12.95 -1.90
CA ASN A 219 -2.97 -13.06 -1.82
C ASN A 219 -2.34 -13.61 -3.11
N LEU A 220 -3.13 -14.13 -4.06
CA LEU A 220 -2.65 -14.56 -5.37
C LEU A 220 -1.87 -13.47 -6.11
N GLY A 221 -2.27 -12.19 -5.95
CA GLY A 221 -1.54 -11.07 -6.52
C GLY A 221 -0.14 -10.89 -5.92
N LEU A 222 -0.03 -11.02 -4.60
CA LEU A 222 1.26 -10.98 -3.90
C LEU A 222 2.13 -12.16 -4.29
N LEU A 223 1.59 -13.37 -4.30
CA LEU A 223 2.32 -14.58 -4.69
C LEU A 223 2.78 -14.55 -6.14
N SER A 224 1.96 -14.02 -7.06
CA SER A 224 2.38 -13.80 -8.45
C SER A 224 3.60 -12.87 -8.52
N CYS A 225 3.59 -11.74 -7.80
CA CYS A 225 4.73 -10.82 -7.75
C CYS A 225 5.98 -11.47 -7.15
N ILE A 226 5.82 -12.26 -6.08
CA ILE A 226 6.93 -12.99 -5.43
C ILE A 226 7.57 -13.98 -6.41
N GLN A 227 6.78 -14.75 -7.15
CA GLN A 227 7.30 -15.71 -8.13
C GLN A 227 7.93 -15.01 -9.35
N MET A 228 7.44 -13.86 -9.78
CA MET A 228 8.12 -13.05 -10.80
C MET A 228 9.51 -12.59 -10.35
N LEU A 229 9.60 -12.06 -9.12
CA LEU A 229 10.89 -11.65 -8.55
C LEU A 229 11.83 -12.83 -8.37
N ARG A 230 11.30 -13.96 -7.89
CA ARG A 230 12.07 -15.21 -7.78
C ARG A 230 12.62 -15.65 -9.14
N SER A 231 11.80 -15.61 -10.19
CA SER A 231 12.23 -15.91 -11.56
C SER A 231 13.40 -15.00 -11.99
N TYR A 232 13.31 -13.70 -11.72
CA TYR A 232 14.39 -12.76 -12.02
C TYR A 232 15.70 -13.11 -11.30
N TYR A 233 15.65 -13.37 -9.98
CA TYR A 233 16.86 -13.71 -9.22
C TYR A 233 17.44 -15.07 -9.60
N LEU A 234 16.60 -16.09 -9.93
CA LEU A 234 17.05 -17.36 -10.48
C LEU A 234 17.73 -17.18 -11.84
N TRP A 235 17.21 -16.31 -12.69
CA TRP A 235 17.85 -15.96 -13.96
C TRP A 235 19.23 -15.35 -13.77
N LEU A 236 19.37 -14.42 -12.82
CA LEU A 236 20.68 -13.82 -12.44
C LEU A 236 21.64 -14.86 -11.87
N ALA A 237 21.13 -15.89 -11.20
CA ALA A 237 21.91 -17.02 -10.67
C ALA A 237 22.23 -18.09 -11.74
N ASP A 238 21.95 -17.83 -13.03
CA ASP A 238 22.08 -18.77 -14.16
C ASP A 238 21.27 -20.08 -14.04
N GLN A 239 20.21 -20.08 -13.22
CA GLN A 239 19.29 -21.20 -13.02
C GLN A 239 18.06 -21.06 -13.93
N LYS A 240 18.27 -21.04 -15.23
CA LYS A 240 17.25 -20.72 -16.24
C LYS A 240 16.03 -21.62 -16.20
N GLY A 241 16.21 -22.93 -15.97
CA GLY A 241 15.09 -23.88 -15.88
C GLY A 241 14.16 -23.57 -14.72
N GLU A 242 14.71 -23.29 -13.54
CA GLU A 242 13.94 -22.92 -12.36
C GLU A 242 13.32 -21.53 -12.50
N ALA A 243 14.00 -20.60 -13.18
CA ALA A 243 13.47 -19.28 -13.49
C ALA A 243 12.18 -19.37 -14.34
N PHE A 244 12.17 -20.18 -15.40
CA PHE A 244 10.98 -20.43 -16.20
C PHE A 244 9.85 -21.07 -15.39
N PHE A 245 10.17 -22.03 -14.53
CA PHE A 245 9.18 -22.67 -13.67
C PHE A 245 8.55 -21.66 -12.70
N ALA A 246 9.34 -20.78 -12.10
CA ALA A 246 8.84 -19.71 -11.24
C ALA A 246 7.96 -18.71 -12.02
N LEU A 247 8.32 -18.37 -13.26
CA LEU A 247 7.51 -17.52 -14.12
C LEU A 247 6.16 -18.16 -14.48
N ASP A 248 6.15 -19.45 -14.84
CA ASP A 248 4.90 -20.17 -15.12
C ASP A 248 3.99 -20.20 -13.88
N LYS A 249 4.56 -20.34 -12.70
CA LYS A 249 3.83 -20.28 -11.43
C LYS A 249 3.26 -18.90 -11.17
N ALA A 250 4.02 -17.83 -11.44
CA ALA A 250 3.53 -16.46 -11.37
C ALA A 250 2.33 -16.22 -12.29
N LEU A 251 2.40 -16.72 -13.53
CA LEU A 251 1.31 -16.63 -14.50
C LEU A 251 0.07 -17.44 -14.05
N SER A 252 0.27 -18.61 -13.46
CA SER A 252 -0.81 -19.41 -12.89
C SER A 252 -1.54 -18.66 -11.77
N HIS A 253 -0.80 -18.06 -10.83
CA HIS A 253 -1.40 -17.24 -9.76
C HIS A 253 -2.14 -16.01 -10.31
N ALA A 254 -1.59 -15.35 -11.32
CA ALA A 254 -2.25 -14.22 -11.98
C ALA A 254 -3.55 -14.64 -12.67
N GLY A 255 -3.56 -15.78 -13.37
CA GLY A 255 -4.76 -16.34 -14.01
C GLY A 255 -5.85 -16.68 -13.00
N GLN A 256 -5.50 -17.35 -11.89
CA GLN A 256 -6.43 -17.62 -10.80
C GLN A 256 -6.99 -16.32 -10.17
N LEU A 257 -6.17 -15.29 -10.03
CA LEU A 257 -6.63 -13.99 -9.54
C LEU A 257 -7.63 -13.35 -10.51
N ASP A 258 -7.39 -13.43 -11.81
CA ASP A 258 -8.30 -12.89 -12.84
C ASP A 258 -9.65 -13.63 -12.85
N GLU A 259 -9.65 -14.93 -12.62
CA GLU A 259 -10.87 -15.73 -12.45
C GLU A 259 -11.66 -15.29 -11.21
N LEU A 260 -10.99 -15.06 -10.08
CA LEU A 260 -11.62 -14.53 -8.87
C LEU A 260 -12.18 -13.12 -9.07
N ARG A 261 -11.48 -12.26 -9.81
CA ARG A 261 -11.92 -10.89 -10.13
C ARG A 261 -13.17 -10.85 -11.00
N GLY A 262 -13.38 -11.82 -11.86
CA GLY A 262 -14.62 -11.97 -12.63
C GLY A 262 -15.86 -12.16 -11.75
N SER A 263 -15.66 -12.54 -10.47
CA SER A 263 -16.71 -12.79 -9.49
C SER A 263 -16.86 -11.72 -8.39
N THR A 264 -15.89 -10.78 -8.26
CA THR A 264 -15.90 -9.76 -7.20
C THR A 264 -15.42 -8.39 -7.72
N GLU A 265 -16.06 -7.30 -7.27
CA GLU A 265 -15.70 -5.91 -7.64
C GLU A 265 -14.47 -5.36 -6.88
N GLU A 266 -13.85 -6.10 -5.96
CA GLU A 266 -12.74 -5.62 -5.16
C GLU A 266 -11.39 -5.92 -5.80
N TYR A 267 -10.67 -4.85 -6.17
CA TYR A 267 -9.30 -4.88 -6.70
C TYR A 267 -8.28 -4.73 -5.57
N TYR A 268 -7.48 -5.75 -5.32
CA TYR A 268 -6.22 -5.59 -4.60
C TYR A 268 -5.05 -5.62 -5.59
N ILE A 269 -4.43 -4.47 -5.81
CA ILE A 269 -3.17 -4.39 -6.54
C ILE A 269 -2.05 -4.36 -5.49
N SER A 270 -1.21 -5.39 -5.47
CA SER A 270 -0.05 -5.40 -4.59
C SER A 270 0.84 -4.17 -4.87
N PRO A 271 1.28 -3.43 -3.85
CA PRO A 271 2.27 -2.37 -4.00
C PRO A 271 3.54 -2.82 -4.73
N LEU A 272 3.86 -4.11 -4.67
CA LEU A 272 5.01 -4.71 -5.36
C LEU A 272 4.93 -4.65 -6.89
N LEU A 273 3.76 -4.49 -7.50
CA LEU A 273 3.63 -4.30 -8.94
C LEU A 273 4.34 -3.04 -9.45
N HIS A 274 4.53 -2.04 -8.62
CA HIS A 274 5.31 -0.86 -8.98
C HIS A 274 6.79 -1.20 -9.18
N TYR A 275 7.36 -2.08 -8.36
CA TYR A 275 8.77 -2.50 -8.46
C TYR A 275 9.05 -3.39 -9.68
N VAL A 276 8.10 -4.23 -10.07
CA VAL A 276 8.26 -5.16 -11.22
C VAL A 276 8.15 -4.46 -12.58
N ARG A 277 7.49 -3.29 -12.65
CA ARG A 277 7.34 -2.52 -13.90
C ARG A 277 8.53 -1.63 -14.25
N ILE A 278 9.48 -1.45 -13.35
CA ILE A 278 10.60 -0.50 -13.50
C ILE A 278 11.89 -1.18 -13.97
N ASN A 279 11.99 -2.49 -13.87
CA ASN A 279 13.12 -3.31 -14.28
C ASN A 279 12.76 -4.23 -15.45
#